data_8a90177f0256b0129c2eeb5952368fdd
#
_entry.id   8a90177f0256b0129c2eeb5952368fdd
#
_cell.length_a   1.000
_cell.length_b   1.000
_cell.length_c   1.000
_cell.angle_alpha   90.00
_cell.angle_beta   90.00
_cell.angle_gamma   90.00
#
_symmetry.space_group_name_H-M   'P 1'
#
loop_
_entity.id
_entity.type
_entity.pdbx_description
1 polymer ?
#
loop_
_entity_poly.entity_id
_entity_poly.type
_entity_poly.pdbx_seq_one_letter_code
_entity_poly.pdbx_strand_id
1 'polypeptide(L)'
;EVLSLYPFWVAGTPLPRTDRMRAIRNYAKNGGGLMMIGGWSSFSGRFGTGAYYDTPVEEALPVNCLKGADDRVEVPAGVKVKVLDKAHPIMQDIPWEEAPVFEGFNKIIPKEGANVIATIGDEEIESPLLVTWSYGKGRSAAFASDCSPHWAEYFQPWEYYGKFWVQAVRWLAGEEK
;
A
#
# COMPACT_ATOMS: atom_id res chain seq x y z
N GLU A 1 -13.69 -8.40 -1.46
CA GLU A 1 -13.65 -6.96 -1.87
C GLU A 1 -13.16 -6.79 -3.30
N VAL A 2 -12.07 -7.46 -3.68
CA VAL A 2 -11.56 -7.43 -5.06
C VAL A 2 -12.62 -7.85 -6.08
N LEU A 3 -13.44 -8.82 -5.74
CA LEU A 3 -14.54 -9.26 -6.60
C LEU A 3 -15.48 -8.10 -6.99
N SER A 4 -15.62 -7.06 -6.16
CA SER A 4 -16.43 -5.89 -6.49
C SER A 4 -15.80 -4.99 -7.57
N LEU A 5 -14.51 -5.12 -7.82
CA LEU A 5 -13.76 -4.36 -8.83
C LEU A 5 -13.78 -5.04 -10.20
N TYR A 6 -13.98 -6.38 -10.23
CA TYR A 6 -14.09 -7.12 -11.50
C TYR A 6 -15.39 -6.78 -12.26
N PRO A 7 -15.37 -6.78 -13.59
CA PRO A 7 -16.58 -6.65 -14.37
C PRO A 7 -17.46 -7.90 -14.16
N PHE A 8 -18.65 -7.71 -13.55
CA PHE A 8 -19.63 -8.77 -13.43
C PHE A 8 -20.53 -8.80 -14.65
N TRP A 9 -20.68 -9.97 -15.23
CA TRP A 9 -21.81 -10.28 -16.08
C TRP A 9 -23.05 -10.56 -15.19
N VAL A 10 -23.98 -9.62 -15.17
CA VAL A 10 -25.30 -9.89 -14.60
C VAL A 10 -26.11 -10.56 -15.69
N ALA A 11 -26.51 -11.82 -15.46
CA ALA A 11 -27.37 -12.55 -16.38
C ALA A 11 -28.59 -11.69 -16.76
N GLY A 12 -28.81 -11.50 -18.07
CA GLY A 12 -29.93 -10.72 -18.60
C GLY A 12 -29.67 -9.22 -18.83
N THR A 13 -28.48 -8.70 -18.57
CA THR A 13 -28.16 -7.30 -18.91
C THR A 13 -27.18 -7.23 -20.10
N PRO A 14 -27.52 -6.49 -21.18
CA PRO A 14 -26.67 -6.39 -22.36
C PRO A 14 -25.50 -5.42 -22.22
N LEU A 15 -25.33 -4.74 -21.08
CA LEU A 15 -24.30 -3.71 -20.91
C LEU A 15 -23.08 -4.26 -20.15
N PRO A 16 -21.88 -4.21 -20.74
CA PRO A 16 -20.67 -4.50 -20.01
C PRO A 16 -20.52 -3.46 -18.88
N ARG A 17 -20.31 -3.93 -17.66
CA ARG A 17 -19.96 -3.03 -16.56
C ARG A 17 -18.55 -2.48 -16.78
N THR A 18 -18.34 -1.22 -16.36
CA THR A 18 -17.03 -0.60 -16.36
C THR A 18 -16.04 -1.47 -15.61
N ASP A 19 -14.91 -1.76 -16.24
CA ASP A 19 -13.77 -2.40 -15.61
C ASP A 19 -13.15 -1.40 -14.61
N ARG A 20 -13.50 -1.56 -13.36
CA ARG A 20 -13.08 -0.64 -12.28
C ARG A 20 -11.57 -0.69 -12.04
N MET A 21 -10.93 -1.84 -12.21
CA MET A 21 -9.47 -1.95 -12.07
C MET A 21 -8.75 -1.14 -13.13
N ARG A 22 -9.21 -1.24 -14.39
CA ARG A 22 -8.67 -0.40 -15.46
C ARG A 22 -8.99 1.08 -15.25
N ALA A 23 -10.15 1.41 -14.69
CA ALA A 23 -10.49 2.80 -14.36
C ALA A 23 -9.53 3.36 -13.30
N ILE A 24 -9.22 2.62 -12.23
CA ILE A 24 -8.25 2.99 -11.19
C ILE A 24 -6.85 3.17 -11.80
N ARG A 25 -6.38 2.21 -12.59
CA ARG A 25 -5.10 2.33 -13.29
C ARG A 25 -5.04 3.58 -14.18
N ASN A 26 -6.07 3.80 -14.98
CA ASN A 26 -6.12 4.93 -15.90
C ASN A 26 -6.19 6.27 -15.14
N TYR A 27 -6.90 6.32 -13.99
CA TYR A 27 -6.91 7.47 -13.11
C TYR A 27 -5.49 7.82 -12.64
N ALA A 28 -4.76 6.85 -12.11
CA ALA A 28 -3.37 7.05 -11.70
C ALA A 28 -2.48 7.46 -12.89
N LYS A 29 -2.58 6.76 -14.04
CA LYS A 29 -1.81 7.08 -15.24
C LYS A 29 -2.01 8.50 -15.76
N ASN A 30 -3.20 9.05 -15.58
CA ASN A 30 -3.57 10.39 -16.07
C ASN A 30 -3.30 11.53 -15.06
N GLY A 31 -2.68 11.26 -13.93
CA GLY A 31 -2.25 12.27 -12.97
C GLY A 31 -2.87 12.14 -11.57
N GLY A 32 -3.73 11.14 -11.35
CA GLY A 32 -4.27 10.87 -10.03
C GLY A 32 -3.27 10.21 -9.09
N GLY A 33 -3.51 10.34 -7.79
CA GLY A 33 -2.78 9.64 -6.74
C GLY A 33 -3.42 8.29 -6.39
N LEU A 34 -2.64 7.23 -6.31
CA LEU A 34 -3.09 5.90 -5.91
C LEU A 34 -2.26 5.39 -4.74
N MET A 35 -2.91 4.89 -3.71
CA MET A 35 -2.23 4.20 -2.62
C MET A 35 -2.98 2.90 -2.28
N MET A 36 -2.22 1.81 -2.15
CA MET A 36 -2.72 0.58 -1.54
C MET A 36 -2.15 0.48 -0.13
N ILE A 37 -3.05 0.24 0.82
CA ILE A 37 -2.73 0.04 2.24
C ILE A 37 -2.93 -1.42 2.55
N GLY A 38 -2.04 -2.01 3.33
CA GLY A 38 -2.04 -3.40 3.72
C GLY A 38 -3.25 -3.83 4.55
N GLY A 39 -3.24 -5.07 4.93
CA GLY A 39 -4.31 -5.73 5.67
C GLY A 39 -4.68 -7.10 5.07
N TRP A 40 -5.75 -7.68 5.55
CA TRP A 40 -6.13 -9.06 5.20
C TRP A 40 -6.59 -9.25 3.74
N SER A 41 -7.07 -8.20 3.09
CA SER A 41 -7.64 -8.28 1.74
C SER A 41 -6.93 -7.38 0.73
N SER A 42 -5.77 -6.83 1.09
CA SER A 42 -4.90 -6.03 0.23
C SER A 42 -3.81 -6.90 -0.40
N PHE A 43 -3.23 -6.46 -1.50
CA PHE A 43 -2.17 -7.18 -2.23
C PHE A 43 -2.59 -8.62 -2.57
N SER A 44 -1.90 -9.64 -2.08
CA SER A 44 -2.36 -11.04 -2.20
C SER A 44 -3.31 -11.42 -1.07
N GLY A 45 -3.07 -10.88 0.12
CA GLY A 45 -3.95 -11.00 1.27
C GLY A 45 -4.03 -12.42 1.85
N ARG A 46 -4.96 -12.57 2.79
CA ARG A 46 -5.18 -13.84 3.48
C ARG A 46 -5.49 -14.95 2.50
N PHE A 47 -4.68 -16.02 2.51
CA PHE A 47 -4.81 -17.16 1.61
C PHE A 47 -4.81 -16.80 0.11
N GLY A 48 -4.21 -15.67 -0.27
CA GLY A 48 -4.22 -15.18 -1.64
C GLY A 48 -5.57 -14.61 -2.11
N THR A 49 -6.53 -14.36 -1.20
CA THR A 49 -7.89 -13.90 -1.56
C THR A 49 -7.97 -12.43 -1.93
N GLY A 50 -6.94 -11.62 -1.62
CA GLY A 50 -6.79 -10.25 -2.12
C GLY A 50 -6.71 -10.20 -3.63
N ALA A 51 -5.96 -11.14 -4.22
CA ALA A 51 -5.94 -11.44 -5.66
C ALA A 51 -5.62 -10.25 -6.58
N TYR A 52 -4.79 -9.30 -6.14
CA TYR A 52 -4.37 -8.17 -6.98
C TYR A 52 -3.22 -8.53 -7.94
N TYR A 53 -2.62 -9.71 -7.82
CA TYR A 53 -1.58 -10.18 -8.72
C TYR A 53 -2.04 -10.15 -10.20
N ASP A 54 -1.16 -9.66 -11.09
CA ASP A 54 -1.40 -9.56 -12.54
C ASP A 54 -2.68 -8.79 -12.92
N THR A 55 -3.05 -7.79 -12.12
CA THR A 55 -4.20 -6.93 -12.37
C THR A 55 -3.79 -5.52 -12.83
N PRO A 56 -4.71 -4.77 -13.47
CA PRO A 56 -4.45 -3.36 -13.80
C PRO A 56 -4.12 -2.49 -12.57
N VAL A 57 -4.61 -2.84 -11.38
CA VAL A 57 -4.27 -2.11 -10.15
C VAL A 57 -2.81 -2.37 -9.79
N GLU A 58 -2.38 -3.64 -9.78
CA GLU A 58 -0.96 -3.96 -9.53
C GLU A 58 -0.04 -3.29 -10.57
N GLU A 59 -0.45 -3.23 -11.86
CA GLU A 59 0.32 -2.50 -12.88
C GLU A 59 0.63 -1.06 -12.44
N ALA A 60 -0.31 -0.39 -11.80
CA ALA A 60 -0.16 0.99 -11.33
C ALA A 60 0.57 1.12 -9.98
N LEU A 61 0.66 0.06 -9.19
CA LEU A 61 1.36 0.09 -7.89
C LEU A 61 2.89 0.03 -8.05
N PRO A 62 3.66 0.55 -7.09
CA PRO A 62 5.13 0.49 -7.10
C PRO A 62 5.67 -0.90 -6.74
N VAL A 63 4.81 -1.88 -6.55
CA VAL A 63 5.13 -3.22 -6.06
C VAL A 63 4.43 -4.30 -6.86
N ASN A 64 5.01 -5.51 -6.87
CA ASN A 64 4.35 -6.73 -7.29
C ASN A 64 3.78 -7.45 -6.07
N CYS A 65 2.60 -8.04 -6.24
CA CYS A 65 1.96 -8.90 -5.26
C CYS A 65 2.46 -10.35 -5.39
N LEU A 66 2.40 -11.12 -4.33
CA LEU A 66 2.75 -12.54 -4.39
C LEU A 66 1.65 -13.32 -5.13
N LYS A 67 2.05 -14.18 -6.06
CA LYS A 67 1.09 -14.94 -6.84
C LYS A 67 0.45 -16.06 -6.02
N GLY A 68 -0.86 -15.94 -5.77
CA GLY A 68 -1.68 -17.01 -5.20
C GLY A 68 -1.25 -17.49 -3.81
N ALA A 69 -0.46 -16.69 -3.09
CA ALA A 69 0.06 -17.02 -1.77
C ALA A 69 -0.54 -16.10 -0.70
N ASP A 70 -0.58 -16.58 0.54
CA ASP A 70 -0.79 -15.73 1.71
C ASP A 70 0.46 -14.85 1.89
N ASP A 71 0.30 -13.55 1.81
CA ASP A 71 1.41 -12.59 1.94
C ASP A 71 1.51 -11.96 3.31
N ARG A 72 0.63 -12.33 4.24
CA ARG A 72 0.63 -11.78 5.59
C ARG A 72 1.79 -12.31 6.42
N VAL A 73 2.38 -11.42 7.18
CA VAL A 73 3.33 -11.72 8.26
C VAL A 73 2.72 -11.21 9.54
N GLU A 74 2.32 -12.11 10.41
CA GLU A 74 1.79 -11.80 11.74
C GLU A 74 2.93 -11.79 12.74
N VAL A 75 3.12 -10.67 13.44
CA VAL A 75 4.17 -10.49 14.44
C VAL A 75 3.56 -9.90 15.72
N PRO A 76 2.90 -10.71 16.55
CA PRO A 76 2.20 -10.22 17.76
C PRO A 76 3.12 -9.50 18.76
N ALA A 77 4.42 -9.77 18.73
CA ALA A 77 5.41 -9.07 19.55
C ALA A 77 5.70 -7.64 19.05
N GLY A 78 5.23 -7.34 17.85
CA GLY A 78 5.44 -6.07 17.16
C GLY A 78 6.80 -5.95 16.50
N VAL A 79 6.83 -5.26 15.37
CA VAL A 79 8.04 -4.91 14.60
C VAL A 79 8.13 -3.42 14.38
N LYS A 80 9.34 -2.91 14.23
CA LYS A 80 9.61 -1.48 14.08
C LYS A 80 9.77 -1.07 12.62
N VAL A 81 9.52 0.22 12.40
CA VAL A 81 9.79 0.90 11.14
C VAL A 81 11.23 1.38 11.11
N LYS A 82 11.90 1.17 9.97
CA LYS A 82 13.21 1.75 9.66
C LYS A 82 13.09 2.63 8.43
N VAL A 83 13.26 3.94 8.63
CA VAL A 83 13.20 4.91 7.54
C VAL A 83 14.52 4.91 6.78
N LEU A 84 14.44 4.70 5.47
CA LEU A 84 15.58 4.72 4.55
C LEU A 84 15.78 6.10 3.92
N ASP A 85 14.68 6.80 3.60
CA ASP A 85 14.70 8.15 3.05
C ASP A 85 13.94 9.14 3.96
N LYS A 86 14.68 9.73 4.90
CA LYS A 86 14.13 10.74 5.83
C LYS A 86 13.78 12.06 5.15
N ALA A 87 14.34 12.33 3.96
CA ALA A 87 14.09 13.57 3.22
C ALA A 87 12.81 13.50 2.39
N HIS A 88 12.24 12.30 2.20
CA HIS A 88 11.00 12.14 1.46
C HIS A 88 9.83 12.89 2.12
N PRO A 89 9.02 13.66 1.39
CA PRO A 89 7.96 14.50 1.95
C PRO A 89 6.98 13.77 2.88
N ILE A 90 6.73 12.49 2.64
CA ILE A 90 5.84 11.68 3.50
C ILE A 90 6.44 11.46 4.90
N MET A 91 7.78 11.46 5.03
CA MET A 91 8.47 11.05 6.26
C MET A 91 8.98 12.23 7.10
N GLN A 92 8.96 13.45 6.54
CA GLN A 92 9.56 14.65 7.17
C GLN A 92 8.89 15.02 8.49
N ASP A 93 9.69 15.49 9.43
CA ASP A 93 9.27 16.03 10.73
C ASP A 93 8.38 15.04 11.53
N ILE A 94 8.62 13.76 11.39
CA ILE A 94 8.02 12.67 12.17
C ILE A 94 9.16 11.93 12.87
N PRO A 95 9.15 11.78 14.20
CA PRO A 95 10.20 11.10 14.95
C PRO A 95 10.01 9.58 14.85
N TRP A 96 10.32 9.02 13.69
CA TRP A 96 10.12 7.60 13.39
C TRP A 96 10.87 6.64 14.32
N GLU A 97 11.92 7.10 14.97
CA GLU A 97 12.66 6.34 15.98
C GLU A 97 11.80 6.06 17.22
N GLU A 98 10.79 6.93 17.47
CA GLU A 98 9.82 6.81 18.56
C GLU A 98 8.50 6.17 18.10
N ALA A 99 8.39 5.83 16.82
CA ALA A 99 7.17 5.25 16.26
C ALA A 99 6.81 3.95 16.97
N PRO A 100 5.51 3.72 17.23
CA PRO A 100 5.04 2.46 17.77
C PRO A 100 5.33 1.29 16.83
N VAL A 101 5.27 0.10 17.37
CA VAL A 101 5.39 -1.13 16.60
C VAL A 101 4.12 -1.40 15.78
N PHE A 102 4.29 -2.17 14.72
CA PHE A 102 3.20 -2.80 13.99
C PHE A 102 3.18 -4.29 14.27
N GLU A 103 1.98 -4.89 14.34
CA GLU A 103 1.79 -6.30 14.68
C GLU A 103 1.74 -7.21 13.45
N GLY A 104 1.99 -6.65 12.28
CA GLY A 104 2.06 -7.40 11.04
C GLY A 104 2.14 -6.53 9.79
N PHE A 105 2.33 -7.19 8.66
CA PHE A 105 2.42 -6.55 7.35
C PHE A 105 2.20 -7.56 6.22
N ASN A 106 1.97 -7.06 5.00
CA ASN A 106 1.96 -7.87 3.79
C ASN A 106 3.36 -7.92 3.15
N LYS A 107 3.80 -9.08 2.72
CA LYS A 107 5.00 -9.21 1.88
C LYS A 107 4.72 -8.65 0.50
N ILE A 108 5.48 -7.62 0.12
CA ILE A 108 5.40 -6.96 -1.18
C ILE A 108 6.78 -6.92 -1.82
N ILE A 109 6.84 -6.93 -3.14
CA ILE A 109 8.10 -6.93 -3.90
C ILE A 109 8.20 -5.61 -4.66
N PRO A 110 9.12 -4.70 -4.32
CA PRO A 110 9.30 -3.46 -5.06
C PRO A 110 9.60 -3.72 -6.53
N LYS A 111 9.00 -2.94 -7.42
CA LYS A 111 9.32 -2.96 -8.84
C LYS A 111 10.63 -2.25 -9.12
N GLU A 112 11.27 -2.59 -10.23
CA GLU A 112 12.46 -1.89 -10.70
C GLU A 112 12.15 -0.39 -10.91
N GLY A 113 13.00 0.47 -10.34
CA GLY A 113 12.81 1.92 -10.34
C GLY A 113 11.82 2.46 -9.32
N ALA A 114 11.19 1.62 -8.49
CA ALA A 114 10.40 2.08 -7.36
C ALA A 114 11.30 2.49 -6.18
N ASN A 115 10.85 3.47 -5.41
CA ASN A 115 11.58 4.05 -4.27
C ASN A 115 11.11 3.40 -2.96
N VAL A 116 11.96 2.62 -2.31
CA VAL A 116 11.68 2.09 -0.96
C VAL A 116 12.02 3.17 0.06
N ILE A 117 10.99 3.78 0.65
CA ILE A 117 11.13 4.90 1.59
C ILE A 117 11.38 4.40 3.01
N ALA A 118 10.73 3.31 3.38
CA ALA A 118 10.88 2.69 4.69
C ALA A 118 10.71 1.17 4.58
N THR A 119 11.36 0.47 5.51
CA THR A 119 11.20 -0.98 5.75
C THR A 119 10.56 -1.23 7.11
N ILE A 120 10.08 -2.44 7.30
CA ILE A 120 9.48 -2.95 8.53
C ILE A 120 10.05 -4.33 8.82
N GLY A 121 10.30 -4.61 10.10
CA GLY A 121 10.82 -5.89 10.51
C GLY A 121 11.87 -5.78 11.60
N ASP A 122 12.66 -6.82 11.72
CA ASP A 122 13.79 -6.96 12.63
C ASP A 122 15.02 -7.50 11.89
N GLU A 123 16.00 -8.04 12.65
CA GLU A 123 17.22 -8.61 12.06
C GLU A 123 16.98 -9.89 11.24
N GLU A 124 15.87 -10.60 11.50
CA GLU A 124 15.54 -11.87 10.83
C GLU A 124 14.59 -11.66 9.64
N ILE A 125 13.69 -10.69 9.76
CA ILE A 125 12.62 -10.43 8.76
C ILE A 125 12.59 -8.94 8.44
N GLU A 126 13.21 -8.51 7.35
CA GLU A 126 13.08 -7.15 6.82
C GLU A 126 12.26 -7.16 5.53
N SER A 127 11.24 -6.30 5.45
CA SER A 127 10.35 -6.17 4.29
C SER A 127 10.10 -4.71 3.97
N PRO A 128 9.83 -4.34 2.71
CA PRO A 128 9.40 -3.00 2.37
C PRO A 128 8.10 -2.65 3.09
N LEU A 129 8.04 -1.45 3.72
CA LEU A 129 6.83 -0.91 4.34
C LEU A 129 6.17 0.14 3.45
N LEU A 130 6.93 1.18 3.08
CA LEU A 130 6.45 2.26 2.24
C LEU A 130 7.28 2.31 0.96
N VAL A 131 6.62 2.09 -0.16
CA VAL A 131 7.22 2.14 -1.49
C VAL A 131 6.45 3.14 -2.34
N THR A 132 7.16 3.96 -3.09
CA THR A 132 6.58 5.00 -3.95
C THR A 132 7.17 4.96 -5.35
N TRP A 133 6.44 5.45 -6.34
CA TRP A 133 6.93 5.75 -7.66
C TRP A 133 6.04 6.75 -8.42
N SER A 134 6.51 7.17 -9.60
CA SER A 134 5.70 7.88 -10.57
C SER A 134 5.10 6.89 -11.56
N TYR A 135 3.79 6.96 -11.80
CA TYR A 135 3.09 6.13 -12.77
C TYR A 135 2.36 6.98 -13.80
N GLY A 136 2.87 7.01 -15.03
CA GLY A 136 2.38 7.93 -16.06
C GLY A 136 2.57 9.39 -15.66
N LYS A 137 1.47 10.12 -15.50
CA LYS A 137 1.48 11.51 -15.01
C LYS A 137 1.20 11.63 -13.51
N GLY A 138 0.80 10.54 -12.86
CA GLY A 138 0.43 10.51 -11.46
C GLY A 138 1.47 9.86 -10.57
N ARG A 139 1.08 9.65 -9.33
CA ARG A 139 1.92 9.05 -8.29
C ARG A 139 1.21 7.85 -7.66
N SER A 140 1.99 6.87 -7.29
CA SER A 140 1.46 5.70 -6.62
C SER A 140 2.34 5.29 -5.45
N ALA A 141 1.70 4.76 -4.42
CA ALA A 141 2.34 4.26 -3.22
C ALA A 141 1.76 2.92 -2.77
N ALA A 142 2.56 2.15 -2.06
CA ALA A 142 2.16 0.96 -1.33
C ALA A 142 2.64 1.09 0.12
N PHE A 143 1.73 0.94 1.07
CA PHE A 143 2.02 0.85 2.49
C PHE A 143 1.67 -0.55 2.96
N ALA A 144 2.67 -1.33 3.33
CA ALA A 144 2.51 -2.78 3.52
C ALA A 144 1.83 -3.17 4.83
N SER A 145 1.68 -2.26 5.79
CA SER A 145 0.94 -2.55 7.02
C SER A 145 -0.46 -1.93 7.01
N ASP A 146 -1.20 -2.06 8.10
CA ASP A 146 -2.58 -1.59 8.21
C ASP A 146 -2.65 -0.12 8.65
N CYS A 147 -3.80 0.51 8.44
CA CYS A 147 -4.15 1.84 8.94
C CYS A 147 -5.20 1.79 10.06
N SER A 148 -5.63 0.61 10.47
CA SER A 148 -6.71 0.37 11.43
C SER A 148 -6.25 -0.54 12.59
N PRO A 149 -7.02 -0.64 13.68
CA PRO A 149 -6.67 -1.47 14.84
C PRO A 149 -6.71 -2.96 14.51
N HIS A 150 -5.73 -3.43 13.80
CA HIS A 150 -5.42 -4.82 13.52
C HIS A 150 -3.90 -4.95 13.63
N TRP A 151 -3.14 -4.53 12.61
CA TRP A 151 -1.68 -4.43 12.70
C TRP A 151 -1.18 -3.06 13.13
N ALA A 152 -2.05 -2.06 13.17
CA ALA A 152 -1.72 -0.67 13.53
C ALA A 152 -2.41 -0.22 14.83
N GLU A 153 -2.68 -1.15 15.78
CA GLU A 153 -3.35 -0.84 17.04
C GLU A 153 -2.61 0.24 17.82
N TYR A 154 -1.29 0.17 17.87
CA TYR A 154 -0.45 1.17 18.55
C TYR A 154 -0.14 2.38 17.68
N PHE A 155 -0.14 2.24 16.35
CA PHE A 155 0.15 3.32 15.42
C PHE A 155 -1.02 4.30 15.29
N GLN A 156 -2.25 3.83 15.31
CA GLN A 156 -3.43 4.68 15.16
C GLN A 156 -3.56 5.76 16.26
N PRO A 157 -3.35 5.49 17.58
CA PRO A 157 -3.40 6.51 18.61
C PRO A 157 -2.14 7.39 18.70
N TRP A 158 -1.10 7.12 17.93
CA TRP A 158 0.13 7.90 17.94
C TRP A 158 -0.10 9.31 17.41
N GLU A 159 0.46 10.30 18.12
CA GLU A 159 0.23 11.72 17.81
C GLU A 159 0.61 12.13 16.38
N TYR A 160 1.56 11.42 15.74
CA TYR A 160 1.99 11.67 14.35
C TYR A 160 1.21 10.88 13.30
N TYR A 161 0.27 10.03 13.68
CA TYR A 161 -0.57 9.25 12.76
C TYR A 161 -1.26 10.15 11.72
N GLY A 162 -1.96 11.18 12.18
CA GLY A 162 -2.66 12.12 11.29
C GLY A 162 -1.70 12.88 10.38
N LYS A 163 -0.52 13.29 10.90
CA LYS A 163 0.50 13.98 10.11
C LYS A 163 1.02 13.08 8.98
N PHE A 164 1.34 11.82 9.26
CA PHE A 164 1.79 10.86 8.26
C PHE A 164 0.79 10.73 7.10
N TRP A 165 -0.49 10.49 7.41
CA TRP A 165 -1.50 10.32 6.38
C TRP A 165 -1.79 11.58 5.57
N VAL A 166 -1.76 12.76 6.21
CA VAL A 166 -1.88 14.06 5.50
C VAL A 166 -0.72 14.24 4.54
N GLN A 167 0.52 13.95 4.97
CA GLN A 167 1.71 14.05 4.11
C GLN A 167 1.63 13.04 2.94
N ALA A 168 1.18 11.81 3.18
CA ALA A 168 0.99 10.82 2.14
C ALA A 168 -0.04 11.27 1.09
N VAL A 169 -1.18 11.80 1.53
CA VAL A 169 -2.23 12.31 0.62
C VAL A 169 -1.74 13.51 -0.19
N ARG A 170 -1.05 14.47 0.45
CA ARG A 170 -0.46 15.63 -0.25
C ARG A 170 0.57 15.22 -1.29
N TRP A 171 1.45 14.30 -0.93
CA TRP A 171 2.43 13.77 -1.88
C TRP A 171 1.75 13.11 -3.08
N LEU A 172 0.73 12.27 -2.85
CA LEU A 172 -0.05 11.63 -3.91
C LEU A 172 -0.79 12.65 -4.79
N ALA A 173 -1.26 13.75 -4.20
CA ALA A 173 -1.92 14.85 -4.94
C ALA A 173 -0.95 15.76 -5.70
N GLY A 174 0.37 15.60 -5.51
CA GLY A 174 1.37 16.49 -6.10
C GLY A 174 1.51 17.84 -5.37
N GLU A 175 0.99 17.95 -4.16
CA GLU A 175 1.01 19.16 -3.33
C GLU A 175 2.20 19.13 -2.35
N GLU A 176 3.41 19.10 -2.88
CA GLU A 176 4.61 19.22 -2.06
C GLU A 176 4.92 20.70 -1.82
N LYS A 177 4.85 21.12 -0.57
CA LYS A 177 5.42 22.37 -0.09
C LYS A 177 6.21 22.10 1.16
#